data_dce5fecb9f144ddae138e3cc61a664b4
#
_entry.id   dce5fecb9f144ddae138e3cc61a664b4
#
_cell.length_a   1.000
_cell.length_b   1.000
_cell.length_c   1.000
_cell.angle_alpha   90.00
_cell.angle_beta   90.00
_cell.angle_gamma   90.00
#
_symmetry.space_group_name_H-M   'P 1'
#
loop_
_entity.id
_entity.type
_entity.pdbx_description
1 polymer ?
#
loop_
_entity_poly.entity_id
_entity_poly.type
_entity_poly.pdbx_seq_one_letter_code
_entity_poly.pdbx_strand_id
1 'polypeptide(L)'
;MYHRASARLTWNPMRKLFFALSIALITAGCGVLYRQPIYQGNLLEKANVDQLQAGMDKRQVMVLLGTPSIADPFHHDRWDYTASERIDRVGKTEVKNLTLYFEGDTLARWEGEYFPEQDSELAKNSYRMFGPNLAKEKKKGGR
;
A
#
# COMPACT_ATOMS: atom_id res chain seq x y z
N MET A 1 -65.44 -8.25 -29.26
CA MET A 1 -64.27 -8.95 -29.89
C MET A 1 -63.17 -7.95 -30.11
N TYR A 2 -62.16 -7.94 -29.20
CA TYR A 2 -61.01 -7.05 -29.33
C TYR A 2 -59.84 -7.86 -29.86
N HIS A 3 -59.46 -7.61 -31.12
CA HIS A 3 -58.24 -8.15 -31.69
C HIS A 3 -57.03 -7.35 -31.14
N ARG A 4 -56.25 -7.96 -30.29
CA ARG A 4 -54.94 -7.46 -29.84
C ARG A 4 -53.92 -7.71 -30.95
N ALA A 5 -53.64 -6.69 -31.74
CA ALA A 5 -52.52 -6.72 -32.71
C ALA A 5 -51.20 -6.71 -31.94
N SER A 6 -50.55 -7.86 -31.86
CA SER A 6 -49.18 -7.96 -31.38
C SER A 6 -48.20 -7.39 -32.41
N ALA A 7 -47.78 -6.14 -32.23
CA ALA A 7 -46.73 -5.54 -33.03
C ALA A 7 -45.42 -6.34 -32.81
N ARG A 8 -45.09 -7.24 -33.69
CA ARG A 8 -43.77 -7.90 -33.73
C ARG A 8 -42.75 -6.84 -34.14
N LEU A 9 -41.98 -6.38 -33.17
CA LEU A 9 -40.87 -5.49 -33.40
C LEU A 9 -39.78 -6.24 -34.17
N THR A 10 -39.82 -6.12 -35.52
CA THR A 10 -38.80 -6.70 -36.41
C THR A 10 -37.53 -5.84 -36.30
N TRP A 11 -36.70 -6.19 -35.34
CA TRP A 11 -35.41 -5.52 -35.18
C TRP A 11 -34.48 -5.96 -36.32
N ASN A 12 -34.04 -4.97 -37.12
CA ASN A 12 -33.12 -5.19 -38.25
C ASN A 12 -31.87 -5.93 -37.76
N PRO A 13 -31.37 -6.93 -38.52
CA PRO A 13 -30.21 -7.74 -38.14
C PRO A 13 -28.96 -6.88 -37.85
N MET A 14 -28.82 -5.78 -38.59
CA MET A 14 -27.73 -4.79 -38.33
C MET A 14 -27.76 -4.19 -36.91
N ARG A 15 -28.94 -3.82 -36.42
CA ARG A 15 -29.09 -3.27 -35.05
C ARG A 15 -28.76 -4.31 -33.99
N LYS A 16 -29.13 -5.57 -34.18
CA LYS A 16 -28.77 -6.67 -33.31
C LYS A 16 -27.26 -6.88 -33.29
N LEU A 17 -26.59 -6.78 -34.42
CA LEU A 17 -25.13 -6.88 -34.51
C LEU A 17 -24.43 -5.73 -33.76
N PHE A 18 -24.92 -4.49 -33.90
CA PHE A 18 -24.39 -3.35 -33.18
C PHE A 18 -24.56 -3.48 -31.66
N PHE A 19 -25.74 -3.94 -31.21
CA PHE A 19 -25.95 -4.19 -29.77
C PHE A 19 -25.05 -5.31 -29.24
N ALA A 20 -24.90 -6.41 -29.96
CA ALA A 20 -24.01 -7.50 -29.58
C ALA A 20 -22.54 -7.05 -29.53
N LEU A 21 -22.11 -6.26 -30.51
CA LEU A 21 -20.75 -5.71 -30.57
C LEU A 21 -20.50 -4.72 -29.42
N SER A 22 -21.49 -3.86 -29.09
CA SER A 22 -21.38 -2.93 -27.95
C SER A 22 -21.29 -3.66 -26.63
N ILE A 23 -22.07 -4.71 -26.41
CA ILE A 23 -22.00 -5.53 -25.18
C ILE A 23 -20.64 -6.23 -25.10
N ALA A 24 -20.12 -6.78 -26.21
CA ALA A 24 -18.81 -7.42 -26.25
C ALA A 24 -17.66 -6.45 -25.92
N LEU A 25 -17.74 -5.19 -26.39
CA LEU A 25 -16.76 -4.15 -26.05
C LEU A 25 -16.81 -3.76 -24.56
N ILE A 26 -18.00 -3.69 -23.95
CA ILE A 26 -18.16 -3.36 -22.53
C ILE A 26 -17.61 -4.49 -21.65
N THR A 27 -17.79 -5.75 -22.03
CA THR A 27 -17.27 -6.90 -21.28
C THR A 27 -15.76 -7.08 -21.41
N ALA A 28 -15.14 -6.64 -22.50
CA ALA A 28 -13.69 -6.69 -22.70
C ALA A 28 -12.91 -5.71 -21.78
N GLY A 29 -13.57 -4.70 -21.22
CA GLY A 29 -12.95 -3.67 -20.38
C GLY A 29 -12.59 -4.11 -18.94
N CYS A 30 -13.03 -5.28 -18.49
CA CYS A 30 -12.81 -5.73 -17.09
C CYS A 30 -11.36 -6.16 -16.77
N GLY A 31 -10.44 -6.13 -17.73
CA GLY A 31 -9.04 -6.57 -17.55
C GLY A 31 -8.07 -5.51 -17.00
N VAL A 32 -8.48 -4.24 -16.93
CA VAL A 32 -7.60 -3.11 -16.55
C VAL A 32 -7.92 -2.65 -15.13
N LEU A 33 -8.10 -3.57 -14.20
CA LEU A 33 -8.21 -3.18 -12.80
C LEU A 33 -6.81 -2.89 -12.26
N TYR A 34 -6.50 -1.61 -12.03
CA TYR A 34 -5.28 -1.18 -11.36
C TYR A 34 -5.27 -1.76 -9.94
N ARG A 35 -4.24 -2.56 -9.61
CA ARG A 35 -4.01 -3.07 -8.26
C ARG A 35 -2.87 -2.28 -7.64
N GLN A 36 -3.16 -1.66 -6.52
CA GLN A 36 -2.12 -1.02 -5.71
C GLN A 36 -1.23 -2.08 -5.06
N PRO A 37 0.07 -1.81 -4.91
CA PRO A 37 0.94 -2.59 -4.06
C PRO A 37 0.35 -2.63 -2.64
N ILE A 38 0.39 -3.79 -2.00
CA ILE A 38 -0.09 -3.97 -0.63
C ILE A 38 1.13 -4.16 0.24
N TYR A 39 1.27 -3.25 1.20
CA TYR A 39 2.34 -3.26 2.18
C TYR A 39 1.82 -3.73 3.53
N GLN A 40 2.61 -4.54 4.24
CA GLN A 40 2.28 -5.06 5.56
C GLN A 40 3.54 -5.11 6.43
N GLY A 41 3.37 -4.91 7.73
CA GLY A 41 4.46 -4.96 8.71
C GLY A 41 5.02 -3.59 9.06
N ASN A 42 6.27 -3.55 9.51
CA ASN A 42 6.94 -2.32 9.91
C ASN A 42 7.41 -1.54 8.69
N LEU A 43 6.72 -0.46 8.37
CA LEU A 43 7.15 0.52 7.39
C LEU A 43 8.06 1.53 8.10
N LEU A 44 9.32 1.58 7.70
CA LEU A 44 10.32 2.42 8.34
C LEU A 44 10.65 3.63 7.48
N GLU A 45 10.55 4.83 8.04
CA GLU A 45 10.99 6.04 7.37
C GLU A 45 12.52 6.07 7.29
N LYS A 46 13.04 6.35 6.09
CA LYS A 46 14.49 6.48 5.88
C LYS A 46 15.14 7.45 6.86
N ALA A 47 14.49 8.60 7.11
CA ALA A 47 15.00 9.62 8.02
C ALA A 47 15.16 9.09 9.46
N ASN A 48 14.32 8.16 9.89
CA ASN A 48 14.41 7.56 11.22
C ASN A 48 15.51 6.49 11.27
N VAL A 49 15.62 5.68 10.22
CA VAL A 49 16.69 4.67 10.12
C VAL A 49 18.07 5.35 10.05
N ASP A 50 18.19 6.44 9.31
CA ASP A 50 19.45 7.22 9.20
C ASP A 50 19.87 7.87 10.54
N GLN A 51 18.96 7.99 11.51
CA GLN A 51 19.26 8.51 12.85
C GLN A 51 19.75 7.45 13.83
N LEU A 52 19.72 6.16 13.45
CA LEU A 52 20.23 5.09 14.30
C LEU A 52 21.73 5.26 14.55
N GLN A 53 22.10 5.13 15.82
CA GLN A 53 23.49 5.18 16.25
C GLN A 53 23.77 4.05 17.25
N ALA A 54 24.94 3.45 17.14
CA ALA A 54 25.40 2.50 18.14
C ALA A 54 25.48 3.18 19.52
N GLY A 55 25.06 2.47 20.56
CA GLY A 55 24.96 3.00 21.92
C GLY A 55 23.60 3.59 22.30
N MET A 56 22.66 3.71 21.37
CA MET A 56 21.27 4.10 21.70
C MET A 56 20.62 3.04 22.59
N ASP A 57 19.82 3.48 23.57
CA ASP A 57 19.04 2.56 24.37
C ASP A 57 17.78 2.05 23.61
N LYS A 58 17.23 0.92 24.06
CA LYS A 58 16.04 0.31 23.45
C LYS A 58 14.85 1.27 23.37
N ARG A 59 14.70 2.19 24.33
CA ARG A 59 13.60 3.17 24.34
C ARG A 59 13.79 4.21 23.23
N GLN A 60 15.02 4.68 23.04
CA GLN A 60 15.35 5.62 21.97
C GLN A 60 15.08 4.98 20.60
N VAL A 61 15.51 3.72 20.41
CA VAL A 61 15.23 2.98 19.18
C VAL A 61 13.72 2.82 18.99
N MET A 62 12.96 2.49 20.03
CA MET A 62 11.50 2.36 19.95
C MET A 62 10.79 3.68 19.62
N VAL A 63 11.32 4.80 20.07
CA VAL A 63 10.79 6.14 19.70
C VAL A 63 11.05 6.44 18.24
N LEU A 64 12.20 6.04 17.69
CA LEU A 64 12.56 6.28 16.29
C LEU A 64 11.83 5.34 15.32
N LEU A 65 11.85 4.04 15.59
CA LEU A 65 11.39 3.01 14.65
C LEU A 65 10.02 2.43 15.02
N GLY A 66 9.49 2.75 16.19
CA GLY A 66 8.28 2.14 16.71
C GLY A 66 8.52 0.73 17.27
N THR A 67 7.45 -0.02 17.48
CA THR A 67 7.50 -1.38 18.03
C THR A 67 7.97 -2.35 16.95
N PRO A 68 8.96 -3.23 17.23
CA PRO A 68 9.40 -4.24 16.27
C PRO A 68 8.28 -5.28 15.98
N SER A 69 8.26 -5.84 14.79
CA SER A 69 7.34 -6.94 14.44
C SER A 69 7.63 -8.20 15.27
N ILE A 70 8.89 -8.45 15.53
CA ILE A 70 9.34 -9.59 16.32
C ILE A 70 10.32 -9.12 17.38
N ALA A 71 9.91 -9.28 18.64
CA ALA A 71 10.78 -9.17 19.81
C ALA A 71 10.72 -10.50 20.53
N ASP A 72 11.69 -11.37 20.25
CA ASP A 72 11.70 -12.72 20.82
C ASP A 72 11.97 -12.64 22.35
N PRO A 73 11.07 -13.19 23.17
CA PRO A 73 11.25 -13.21 24.62
C PRO A 73 12.43 -14.09 25.07
N PHE A 74 12.95 -14.97 24.21
CA PHE A 74 14.10 -15.82 24.51
C PHE A 74 15.43 -15.21 24.02
N HIS A 75 15.36 -14.27 23.06
CA HIS A 75 16.51 -13.54 22.53
C HIS A 75 16.28 -12.04 22.69
N HIS A 76 16.40 -11.54 23.91
CA HIS A 76 16.15 -10.13 24.25
C HIS A 76 17.13 -9.14 23.62
N ASP A 77 18.19 -9.65 23.03
CA ASP A 77 19.26 -8.93 22.34
C ASP A 77 19.00 -8.71 20.86
N ARG A 78 17.84 -9.17 20.34
CA ARG A 78 17.50 -9.05 18.93
C ARG A 78 16.08 -8.54 18.72
N TRP A 79 15.96 -7.54 17.84
CA TRP A 79 14.68 -7.03 17.34
C TRP A 79 14.63 -7.08 15.82
N ASP A 80 13.52 -7.60 15.26
CA ASP A 80 13.32 -7.67 13.84
C ASP A 80 12.16 -6.76 13.41
N TYR A 81 12.46 -5.85 12.50
CA TYR A 81 11.48 -5.00 11.81
C TYR A 81 11.25 -5.58 10.42
N THR A 82 10.16 -6.30 10.26
CA THR A 82 9.83 -7.01 9.04
C THR A 82 8.73 -6.29 8.29
N ALA A 83 8.91 -6.09 6.99
CA ALA A 83 7.88 -5.59 6.10
C ALA A 83 7.78 -6.45 4.85
N SER A 84 6.59 -6.55 4.29
CA SER A 84 6.32 -7.24 3.05
C SER A 84 5.58 -6.35 2.08
N GLU A 85 5.94 -6.46 0.81
CA GLU A 85 5.29 -5.81 -0.30
C GLU A 85 4.78 -6.85 -1.30
N ARG A 86 3.53 -6.72 -1.69
CA ARG A 86 2.93 -7.53 -2.74
C ARG A 86 2.80 -6.71 -4.01
N ILE A 87 3.64 -7.00 -5.02
CA ILE A 87 3.89 -6.13 -6.16
C ILE A 87 3.01 -6.45 -7.37
N ASP A 88 2.54 -7.70 -7.56
CA ASP A 88 1.99 -8.10 -8.85
C ASP A 88 0.64 -8.84 -8.82
N ARG A 89 0.10 -9.10 -10.06
CA ARG A 89 -1.13 -9.87 -10.27
C ARG A 89 -1.00 -11.33 -9.84
N VAL A 90 0.22 -11.87 -9.87
CA VAL A 90 0.52 -13.27 -9.55
C VAL A 90 0.69 -13.45 -8.05
N GLY A 91 0.76 -12.32 -7.31
CA GLY A 91 0.89 -12.33 -5.86
C GLY A 91 2.33 -12.55 -5.39
N LYS A 92 3.30 -12.15 -6.20
CA LYS A 92 4.70 -12.14 -5.78
C LYS A 92 4.83 -11.21 -4.57
N THR A 93 5.27 -11.78 -3.46
CA THR A 93 5.52 -11.04 -2.23
C THR A 93 7.02 -10.91 -2.03
N GLU A 94 7.50 -9.70 -1.86
CA GLU A 94 8.86 -9.40 -1.41
C GLU A 94 8.81 -9.12 0.09
N VAL A 95 9.76 -9.69 0.83
CA VAL A 95 9.89 -9.49 2.28
C VAL A 95 11.26 -8.90 2.55
N LYS A 96 11.30 -7.80 3.29
CA LYS A 96 12.54 -7.18 3.79
C LYS A 96 12.53 -7.19 5.30
N ASN A 97 13.70 -7.39 5.87
CA ASN A 97 13.89 -7.47 7.30
C ASN A 97 15.10 -6.62 7.71
N LEU A 98 14.86 -5.68 8.61
CA LEU A 98 15.91 -4.94 9.30
C LEU A 98 16.05 -5.52 10.70
N THR A 99 17.18 -6.11 11.00
CA THR A 99 17.50 -6.73 12.30
C THR A 99 18.41 -5.83 13.09
N LEU A 100 18.03 -5.53 14.32
CA LEU A 100 18.80 -4.78 15.29
C LEU A 100 19.33 -5.72 16.35
N TYR A 101 20.61 -5.58 16.71
CA TYR A 101 21.27 -6.35 17.76
C TYR A 101 21.66 -5.46 18.92
N PHE A 102 21.34 -5.90 20.10
CA PHE A 102 21.58 -5.17 21.35
C PHE A 102 22.61 -5.90 22.21
N GLU A 103 23.42 -5.14 22.92
CA GLU A 103 24.26 -5.63 24.01
C GLU A 103 23.64 -5.11 25.31
N GLY A 104 22.94 -6.00 26.03
CA GLY A 104 22.07 -5.59 27.13
C GLY A 104 20.93 -4.69 26.65
N ASP A 105 20.91 -3.43 27.06
CA ASP A 105 19.89 -2.46 26.65
C ASP A 105 20.37 -1.47 25.58
N THR A 106 21.61 -1.61 25.09
CA THR A 106 22.21 -0.68 24.13
C THR A 106 22.30 -1.29 22.74
N LEU A 107 21.98 -0.52 21.70
CA LEU A 107 22.09 -0.91 20.31
C LEU A 107 23.57 -1.06 19.93
N ALA A 108 23.98 -2.28 19.56
CA ALA A 108 25.33 -2.56 19.12
C ALA A 108 25.51 -2.39 17.61
N ARG A 109 24.59 -2.99 16.83
CA ARG A 109 24.63 -2.96 15.37
C ARG A 109 23.26 -3.25 14.79
N TRP A 110 23.09 -2.95 13.51
CA TRP A 110 21.92 -3.36 12.73
C TRP A 110 22.35 -3.81 11.34
N GLU A 111 21.53 -4.67 10.72
CA GLU A 111 21.79 -5.20 9.39
C GLU A 111 20.49 -5.56 8.69
N GLY A 112 20.50 -5.63 7.37
CA GLY A 112 19.37 -6.03 6.55
C GLY A 112 18.86 -4.92 5.65
N GLU A 113 17.67 -5.14 5.11
CA GLU A 113 17.01 -4.23 4.19
C GLU A 113 15.63 -3.83 4.70
N TYR A 114 15.16 -2.67 4.29
CA TYR A 114 13.81 -2.16 4.56
C TYR A 114 13.26 -1.49 3.29
N PHE A 115 12.00 -1.10 3.30
CA PHE A 115 11.38 -0.40 2.16
C PHE A 115 11.37 1.12 2.43
N PRO A 116 12.43 1.86 2.09
CA PRO A 116 12.55 3.27 2.42
C PRO A 116 11.71 4.20 1.53
N GLU A 117 11.31 3.70 0.36
CA GLU A 117 10.67 4.52 -0.68
C GLU A 117 9.15 4.58 -0.56
N GLN A 118 8.55 3.80 0.34
CA GLN A 118 7.10 3.66 0.42
C GLN A 118 6.38 4.94 0.79
N ASP A 119 6.91 5.67 1.76
CA ASP A 119 6.27 6.91 2.19
C ASP A 119 6.36 7.97 1.11
N SER A 120 7.46 8.01 0.34
CA SER A 120 7.60 8.93 -0.79
C SER A 120 6.71 8.54 -1.97
N GLU A 121 6.53 7.26 -2.24
CA GLU A 121 5.63 6.76 -3.29
C GLU A 121 4.16 6.87 -2.87
N LEU A 122 3.81 6.52 -1.63
CA LEU A 122 2.47 6.72 -1.09
C LEU A 122 2.10 8.21 -1.02
N ALA A 123 3.03 9.07 -0.60
CA ALA A 123 2.83 10.51 -0.61
C ALA A 123 2.68 11.06 -2.02
N LYS A 124 3.50 10.63 -2.98
CA LYS A 124 3.38 11.01 -4.39
C LYS A 124 2.07 10.50 -5.00
N ASN A 125 1.68 9.27 -4.70
CA ASN A 125 0.44 8.69 -5.22
C ASN A 125 -0.79 9.30 -4.58
N SER A 126 -0.78 9.59 -3.29
CA SER A 126 -1.87 10.31 -2.62
C SER A 126 -1.99 11.74 -3.14
N TYR A 127 -0.86 12.43 -3.36
CA TYR A 127 -0.86 13.75 -3.98
C TYR A 127 -1.36 13.73 -5.44
N ARG A 128 -1.04 12.67 -6.18
CA ARG A 128 -1.48 12.46 -7.56
C ARG A 128 -2.98 12.13 -7.65
N MET A 129 -3.51 11.33 -6.70
CA MET A 129 -4.91 10.90 -6.69
C MET A 129 -5.84 11.94 -6.09
N PHE A 130 -5.42 12.64 -5.05
CA PHE A 130 -6.26 13.58 -4.30
C PHE A 130 -5.92 15.04 -4.60
N GLY A 131 -4.83 15.31 -5.31
CA GLY A 131 -4.42 16.63 -5.79
C GLY A 131 -4.38 17.70 -4.70
N PRO A 132 -4.46 18.99 -5.07
CA PRO A 132 -4.47 20.12 -4.13
C PRO A 132 -5.73 20.20 -3.27
N ASN A 133 -6.65 19.24 -3.40
CA ASN A 133 -7.90 19.15 -2.62
C ASN A 133 -7.74 18.48 -1.24
N LEU A 134 -6.55 18.00 -0.88
CA LEU A 134 -6.23 17.77 0.52
C LEU A 134 -6.43 19.11 1.24
N ALA A 135 -7.50 19.20 2.02
CA ALA A 135 -7.93 20.41 2.71
C ALA A 135 -6.72 21.05 3.38
N LYS A 136 -6.33 22.24 2.89
CA LYS A 136 -5.39 23.09 3.61
C LYS A 136 -5.99 23.29 4.99
N GLU A 137 -5.41 22.66 5.99
CA GLU A 137 -5.77 22.88 7.37
C GLU A 137 -5.75 24.39 7.61
N LYS A 138 -6.94 24.97 7.77
CA LYS A 138 -7.08 26.37 8.09
C LYS A 138 -6.36 26.57 9.41
N LYS A 139 -5.13 27.11 9.37
CA LYS A 139 -4.45 27.66 10.55
C LYS A 139 -5.45 28.61 11.21
N LYS A 140 -6.11 28.13 12.26
CA LYS A 140 -6.95 28.95 13.12
C LYS A 140 -6.02 29.96 13.78
N GLY A 141 -6.00 31.18 13.21
CA GLY A 141 -5.27 32.30 13.77
C GLY A 141 -5.77 32.52 15.18
N GLY A 142 -4.89 32.33 16.16
CA GLY A 142 -5.13 32.75 17.52
C GLY A 142 -5.22 34.30 17.56
N ARG A 143 -6.23 34.75 18.24
CA ARG A 143 -6.32 36.08 18.87
C ARG A 143 -6.12 35.88 20.35
#